data_cc8d1c8ff667a97a1ac1bad2b2bee9fe
#
_entry.id   cc8d1c8ff667a97a1ac1bad2b2bee9fe
#
_cell.length_a   1.000
_cell.length_b   1.000
_cell.length_c   1.000
_cell.angle_alpha   90.00
_cell.angle_beta   90.00
_cell.angle_gamma   90.00
#
_symmetry.space_group_name_H-M   'P 1'
#
loop_
_entity.id
_entity.type
_entity.pdbx_description
1 polymer ?
#
loop_
_entity_poly.entity_id
_entity_poly.type
_entity_poly.pdbx_seq_one_letter_code
_entity_poly.pdbx_strand_id
1 'polypeptide(L)'
;SKEPRARLLKQHSRDEQIKAMFVQSKERSGARRIQVDLAEDGECADLKTIMNSMTRQNLVAKAARKFKTTTDSDHQLPVAPNLLEQNFDATGPNQKWVGDITYLMTSEGWLYLAVIIDLYSRAVIGWSMSNRMTAQLACDALNMALFRRGFPKNVIVHSDRGSQYCSHAYRDLIEKHQLIQSMSRKACCWDNACAESFFHSLKVEAIQYEPIMDRETMKQTVFEYIEVDYNKTRRHSSLGYLSPENFELKNSA
;
A
#
# COMPACT_ATOMS: atom_id res chain seq x y z
N SER A 1 41.76 21.92 22.10
CA SER A 1 40.83 20.78 22.32
C SER A 1 39.33 21.16 22.24
N LYS A 2 38.93 22.10 21.34
CA LYS A 2 37.53 22.54 21.20
C LYS A 2 36.74 21.70 20.17
N GLU A 3 37.39 21.13 19.19
CA GLU A 3 36.70 20.41 18.06
C GLU A 3 36.01 19.09 18.43
N PRO A 4 36.55 18.20 19.28
CA PRO A 4 35.87 16.94 19.61
C PRO A 4 34.51 17.14 20.29
N ARG A 5 34.35 18.19 21.10
CA ARG A 5 33.13 18.49 21.83
C ARG A 5 32.02 19.01 20.89
N ALA A 6 32.36 19.87 19.94
CA ALA A 6 31.41 20.38 18.95
C ALA A 6 30.90 19.27 18.01
N ARG A 7 31.80 18.36 17.59
CA ARG A 7 31.45 17.20 16.77
C ARG A 7 30.49 16.23 17.50
N LEU A 8 30.72 15.98 18.77
CA LEU A 8 29.85 15.13 19.60
C LEU A 8 28.46 15.77 19.80
N LEU A 9 28.41 17.07 20.06
CA LEU A 9 27.13 17.78 20.19
C LEU A 9 26.30 17.72 18.88
N LYS A 10 26.95 17.94 17.74
CA LYS A 10 26.29 17.82 16.43
C LYS A 10 25.82 16.38 16.15
N GLN A 11 26.60 15.37 16.56
CA GLN A 11 26.19 13.98 16.46
C GLN A 11 24.99 13.67 17.35
N HIS A 12 24.97 14.14 18.59
CA HIS A 12 23.87 13.95 19.52
C HIS A 12 22.56 14.58 18.98
N SER A 13 22.64 15.84 18.55
CA SER A 13 21.48 16.53 17.96
C SER A 13 20.90 15.75 16.78
N ARG A 14 21.74 15.24 15.89
CA ARG A 14 21.31 14.42 14.75
C ARG A 14 20.73 13.07 15.20
N ASP A 15 21.30 12.42 16.19
CA ASP A 15 20.80 11.17 16.72
C ASP A 15 19.38 11.36 17.29
N GLU A 16 19.11 12.47 17.98
CA GLU A 16 17.76 12.82 18.47
C GLU A 16 16.77 13.08 17.36
N GLN A 17 17.16 13.81 16.30
CA GLN A 17 16.31 14.04 15.13
C GLN A 17 15.94 12.72 14.44
N ILE A 18 16.93 11.85 14.19
CA ILE A 18 16.71 10.53 13.58
C ILE A 18 15.76 9.69 14.44
N LYS A 19 15.92 9.71 15.75
CA LYS A 19 15.04 9.00 16.68
C LYS A 19 13.61 9.55 16.63
N ALA A 20 13.45 10.87 16.61
CA ALA A 20 12.14 11.51 16.51
C ALA A 20 11.40 11.10 15.24
N MET A 21 12.07 11.16 14.07
CA MET A 21 11.51 10.72 12.78
C MET A 21 11.18 9.23 12.77
N PHE A 22 12.03 8.39 13.36
CA PHE A 22 11.77 6.96 13.47
C PHE A 22 10.52 6.67 14.30
N VAL A 23 10.37 7.33 15.46
CA VAL A 23 9.17 7.20 16.32
C VAL A 23 7.93 7.77 15.63
N GLN A 24 8.04 8.95 15.00
CA GLN A 24 6.93 9.57 14.26
C GLN A 24 6.43 8.66 13.13
N SER A 25 7.32 7.93 12.47
CA SER A 25 6.96 6.93 11.46
C SER A 25 6.36 5.63 12.05
N LYS A 26 6.11 5.56 13.35
CA LYS A 26 5.67 4.35 14.07
C LYS A 26 6.64 3.17 13.85
N GLU A 27 7.96 3.46 13.83
CA GLU A 27 9.06 2.50 13.59
C GLU A 27 9.05 1.84 12.20
N ARG A 28 8.41 2.49 11.22
CA ARG A 28 8.24 1.96 9.84
C ARG A 28 9.32 2.44 8.87
N SER A 29 10.01 3.55 9.19
CA SER A 29 11.00 4.17 8.31
C SER A 29 12.40 3.62 8.55
N GLY A 30 12.97 3.00 7.50
CA GLY A 30 14.39 2.68 7.47
C GLY A 30 15.24 3.88 7.02
N ALA A 31 16.58 3.73 7.06
CA ALA A 31 17.55 4.82 6.85
C ALA A 31 17.31 5.67 5.58
N ARG A 32 16.85 5.07 4.48
CA ARG A 32 16.60 5.82 3.22
C ARG A 32 15.39 6.76 3.30
N ARG A 33 14.31 6.35 3.99
CA ARG A 33 13.15 7.22 4.21
C ARG A 33 13.50 8.34 5.19
N ILE A 34 14.18 8.02 6.28
CA ILE A 34 14.68 9.00 7.25
C ILE A 34 15.64 10.01 6.60
N GLN A 35 16.43 9.59 5.60
CA GLN A 35 17.30 10.50 4.85
C GLN A 35 16.51 11.57 4.11
N VAL A 36 15.38 11.18 3.50
CA VAL A 36 14.50 12.11 2.78
C VAL A 36 13.79 13.05 3.76
N ASP A 37 13.30 12.51 4.89
CA ASP A 37 12.66 13.31 5.95
C ASP A 37 13.63 14.36 6.51
N LEU A 38 14.88 13.98 6.82
CA LEU A 38 15.93 14.91 7.28
C LEU A 38 16.22 16.02 6.25
N ALA A 39 16.28 15.66 4.95
CA ALA A 39 16.53 16.62 3.89
C ALA A 39 15.40 17.63 3.75
N GLU A 40 14.14 17.24 3.95
CA GLU A 40 12.98 18.14 3.97
C GLU A 40 13.01 19.12 5.16
N ASP A 41 13.53 18.66 6.30
CA ASP A 41 13.74 19.52 7.50
C ASP A 41 15.01 20.39 7.38
N GLY A 42 15.69 20.38 6.22
CA GLY A 42 16.87 21.17 5.94
C GLY A 42 18.20 20.59 6.45
N GLU A 43 18.19 19.36 6.98
CA GLU A 43 19.39 18.66 7.47
C GLU A 43 19.89 17.63 6.45
N CYS A 44 21.09 17.82 5.91
CA CYS A 44 21.71 16.87 4.99
C CYS A 44 22.63 15.90 5.73
N ALA A 45 22.34 14.61 5.61
CA ALA A 45 23.21 13.54 6.10
C ALA A 45 23.34 12.42 5.05
N ASP A 46 24.54 11.86 4.92
CA ASP A 46 24.71 10.69 4.07
C ASP A 46 24.07 9.43 4.71
N LEU A 47 23.73 8.47 3.85
CA LEU A 47 23.03 7.25 4.26
C LEU A 47 23.80 6.46 5.33
N LYS A 48 25.13 6.41 5.23
CA LYS A 48 26.01 5.70 6.18
C LYS A 48 25.96 6.34 7.56
N THR A 49 25.92 7.67 7.62
CA THR A 49 25.79 8.42 8.88
C THR A 49 24.46 8.10 9.56
N ILE A 50 23.36 8.04 8.81
CA ILE A 50 22.03 7.70 9.33
C ILE A 50 22.01 6.24 9.81
N MET A 51 22.50 5.30 9.01
CA MET A 51 22.60 3.89 9.39
C MET A 51 23.41 3.69 10.69
N ASN A 52 24.54 4.38 10.80
CA ASN A 52 25.37 4.33 12.02
C ASN A 52 24.64 4.91 13.25
N SER A 53 23.87 5.98 13.06
CA SER A 53 23.03 6.56 14.10
C SER A 53 21.94 5.58 14.54
N MET A 54 21.21 5.00 13.61
CA MET A 54 20.18 3.98 13.91
C MET A 54 20.79 2.79 14.66
N THR A 55 21.95 2.30 14.24
CA THR A 55 22.65 1.19 14.90
C THR A 55 23.05 1.55 16.35
N ARG A 56 23.62 2.74 16.57
CA ARG A 56 23.99 3.19 17.95
C ARG A 56 22.78 3.27 18.89
N GLN A 57 21.62 3.62 18.34
CA GLN A 57 20.39 3.80 19.10
C GLN A 57 19.51 2.54 19.12
N ASN A 58 19.96 1.43 18.54
CA ASN A 58 19.19 0.18 18.38
C ASN A 58 17.83 0.40 17.67
N LEU A 59 17.76 1.33 16.71
CA LEU A 59 16.56 1.60 15.93
C LEU A 59 16.47 0.60 14.76
N VAL A 60 15.54 -0.33 14.86
CA VAL A 60 15.30 -1.38 13.85
C VAL A 60 13.92 -1.22 13.27
N ALA A 61 13.85 -0.87 11.98
CA ALA A 61 12.55 -0.71 11.31
C ALA A 61 11.80 -2.05 11.23
N LYS A 62 10.48 -1.99 11.35
CA LYS A 62 9.59 -3.14 11.18
C LYS A 62 9.90 -3.85 9.86
N ALA A 63 10.22 -5.15 9.92
CA ALA A 63 10.66 -5.95 8.77
C ALA A 63 9.74 -7.15 8.56
N ALA A 64 9.60 -7.57 7.31
CA ALA A 64 8.76 -8.70 6.94
C ALA A 64 9.26 -10.04 7.50
N ARG A 65 8.35 -10.87 7.99
CA ARG A 65 8.56 -12.31 8.15
C ARG A 65 8.14 -13.01 6.84
N LYS A 66 8.78 -14.13 6.48
CA LYS A 66 8.43 -14.90 5.26
C LYS A 66 6.96 -15.33 5.29
N PHE A 67 6.22 -14.96 4.25
CA PHE A 67 4.82 -15.34 4.04
C PHE A 67 4.70 -16.43 2.97
N LYS A 68 3.65 -17.26 3.08
CA LYS A 68 3.29 -18.28 2.09
C LYS A 68 2.04 -17.82 1.35
N THR A 69 2.09 -17.77 0.01
CA THR A 69 0.96 -17.40 -0.86
C THR A 69 -0.01 -18.58 -0.99
N THR A 70 -1.31 -18.33 -0.89
CA THR A 70 -2.36 -19.33 -1.10
C THR A 70 -3.54 -18.70 -1.81
N THR A 71 -3.58 -18.78 -3.16
CA THR A 71 -4.79 -18.48 -3.94
C THR A 71 -5.14 -19.71 -4.75
N ASP A 72 -6.34 -20.25 -4.58
CA ASP A 72 -6.91 -21.31 -5.42
C ASP A 72 -7.91 -20.66 -6.37
N SER A 73 -7.67 -20.76 -7.68
CA SER A 73 -8.50 -20.13 -8.74
C SER A 73 -9.13 -21.17 -9.68
N ASP A 74 -9.51 -22.33 -9.16
CA ASP A 74 -10.12 -23.39 -9.98
C ASP A 74 -11.66 -23.24 -10.02
N HIS A 75 -12.15 -22.45 -10.98
CA HIS A 75 -13.58 -22.29 -11.26
C HIS A 75 -13.85 -22.13 -12.76
N GLN A 76 -15.09 -22.43 -13.20
CA GLN A 76 -15.52 -22.36 -14.61
C GLN A 76 -16.17 -21.01 -15.00
N LEU A 77 -16.00 -19.95 -14.22
CA LEU A 77 -16.57 -18.63 -14.54
C LEU A 77 -15.81 -17.94 -15.69
N PRO A 78 -16.47 -17.07 -16.48
CA PRO A 78 -15.83 -16.33 -17.57
C PRO A 78 -14.65 -15.48 -17.08
N VAL A 79 -13.53 -15.55 -17.78
CA VAL A 79 -12.29 -14.84 -17.46
C VAL A 79 -12.02 -13.80 -18.54
N ALA A 80 -11.77 -12.54 -18.14
CA ALA A 80 -11.39 -11.47 -19.05
C ALA A 80 -9.92 -11.65 -19.54
N PRO A 81 -9.56 -11.08 -20.72
CA PRO A 81 -8.20 -11.12 -21.22
C PRO A 81 -7.24 -10.34 -20.30
N ASN A 82 -5.97 -10.71 -20.29
CA ASN A 82 -4.94 -9.93 -19.62
C ASN A 82 -4.52 -8.75 -20.50
N LEU A 83 -4.99 -7.55 -20.17
CA LEU A 83 -4.66 -6.32 -20.89
C LEU A 83 -3.52 -5.54 -20.20
N LEU A 84 -3.18 -5.90 -18.97
CA LEU A 84 -2.11 -5.23 -18.22
C LEU A 84 -0.73 -5.71 -18.68
N GLU A 85 -0.58 -7.03 -18.97
CA GLU A 85 0.64 -7.67 -19.46
C GLU A 85 1.90 -7.28 -18.66
N GLN A 86 1.77 -7.17 -17.32
CA GLN A 86 2.81 -6.71 -16.39
C GLN A 86 3.29 -5.26 -16.64
N ASN A 87 2.63 -4.51 -17.48
CA ASN A 87 2.88 -3.09 -17.68
C ASN A 87 2.11 -2.28 -16.63
N PHE A 88 2.77 -2.03 -15.50
CA PHE A 88 2.23 -1.26 -14.37
C PHE A 88 2.43 0.25 -14.53
N ASP A 89 3.02 0.70 -15.63
CA ASP A 89 3.24 2.12 -15.88
C ASP A 89 1.95 2.78 -16.33
N ALA A 90 1.64 3.92 -15.75
CA ALA A 90 0.55 4.80 -16.11
C ALA A 90 1.10 6.23 -16.20
N THR A 91 0.69 6.98 -17.23
CA THR A 91 1.14 8.35 -17.46
C THR A 91 0.26 9.40 -16.79
N GLY A 92 -0.88 8.98 -16.25
CA GLY A 92 -1.83 9.82 -15.53
C GLY A 92 -2.76 9.00 -14.65
N PRO A 93 -3.48 9.66 -13.72
CA PRO A 93 -4.44 8.99 -12.85
C PRO A 93 -5.59 8.39 -13.66
N ASN A 94 -6.24 7.39 -13.10
CA ASN A 94 -7.43 6.75 -13.65
C ASN A 94 -7.24 6.07 -15.03
N GLN A 95 -6.03 5.65 -15.37
CA GLN A 95 -5.78 4.85 -16.57
C GLN A 95 -5.84 3.35 -16.28
N LYS A 96 -5.22 2.95 -15.18
CA LYS A 96 -5.10 1.54 -14.78
C LYS A 96 -5.29 1.41 -13.27
N TRP A 97 -6.25 0.62 -12.86
CA TRP A 97 -6.50 0.26 -11.47
C TRP A 97 -6.24 -1.23 -11.27
N VAL A 98 -5.76 -1.59 -10.07
CA VAL A 98 -5.56 -2.99 -9.67
C VAL A 98 -6.42 -3.28 -8.45
N GLY A 99 -7.21 -4.36 -8.53
CA GLY A 99 -8.02 -4.86 -7.43
C GLY A 99 -7.49 -6.19 -6.89
N ASP A 100 -7.53 -6.36 -5.57
CA ASP A 100 -7.17 -7.62 -4.91
C ASP A 100 -7.84 -7.74 -3.55
N ILE A 101 -7.93 -8.97 -3.03
CA ILE A 101 -8.50 -9.27 -1.73
C ILE A 101 -7.46 -10.00 -0.88
N THR A 102 -7.29 -9.53 0.35
CA THR A 102 -6.51 -10.24 1.37
C THR A 102 -7.37 -10.60 2.57
N TYR A 103 -6.87 -11.52 3.37
CA TYR A 103 -7.49 -11.90 4.65
C TYR A 103 -6.57 -11.52 5.81
N LEU A 104 -7.19 -11.06 6.89
CA LEU A 104 -6.56 -10.61 8.13
C LEU A 104 -7.09 -11.46 9.27
N MET A 105 -6.18 -12.04 10.07
CA MET A 105 -6.56 -12.83 11.23
C MET A 105 -6.96 -11.91 12.37
N THR A 106 -8.13 -12.18 12.97
CA THR A 106 -8.60 -11.49 14.18
C THR A 106 -8.93 -12.52 15.27
N SER A 107 -9.14 -12.09 16.51
CA SER A 107 -9.58 -12.96 17.60
C SER A 107 -10.98 -13.57 17.36
N GLU A 108 -11.75 -12.98 16.42
CA GLU A 108 -13.10 -13.43 16.05
C GLU A 108 -13.12 -14.19 14.71
N GLY A 109 -11.96 -14.60 14.17
CA GLY A 109 -11.79 -15.26 12.87
C GLY A 109 -11.38 -14.27 11.76
N TRP A 110 -11.58 -14.67 10.51
CA TRP A 110 -11.10 -13.89 9.36
C TRP A 110 -11.88 -12.59 9.15
N LEU A 111 -11.17 -11.53 8.81
CA LEU A 111 -11.66 -10.32 8.21
C LEU A 111 -11.05 -10.21 6.81
N TYR A 112 -11.88 -10.01 5.79
CA TYR A 112 -11.44 -9.86 4.41
C TYR A 112 -11.38 -8.38 4.05
N LEU A 113 -10.33 -7.98 3.35
CA LEU A 113 -10.11 -6.63 2.86
C LEU A 113 -9.94 -6.68 1.34
N ALA A 114 -10.86 -6.04 0.60
CA ALA A 114 -10.71 -5.74 -0.81
C ALA A 114 -10.16 -4.33 -0.98
N VAL A 115 -9.26 -4.13 -1.94
CA VAL A 115 -8.71 -2.80 -2.28
C VAL A 115 -8.74 -2.57 -3.78
N ILE A 116 -8.80 -1.29 -4.16
CA ILE A 116 -8.55 -0.81 -5.53
C ILE A 116 -7.42 0.22 -5.44
N ILE A 117 -6.36 0.02 -6.21
CA ILE A 117 -5.15 0.85 -6.23
C ILE A 117 -4.99 1.47 -7.61
N ASP A 118 -4.81 2.78 -7.68
CA ASP A 118 -4.43 3.47 -8.91
C ASP A 118 -2.94 3.26 -9.18
N LEU A 119 -2.61 2.68 -10.34
CA LEU A 119 -1.22 2.35 -10.68
C LEU A 119 -0.35 3.59 -10.93
N TYR A 120 -0.94 4.72 -11.26
CA TYR A 120 -0.22 5.97 -11.45
C TYR A 120 0.48 6.46 -10.18
N SER A 121 -0.28 6.56 -9.11
CA SER A 121 0.17 7.11 -7.83
C SER A 121 0.40 6.06 -6.74
N ARG A 122 0.03 4.80 -6.99
CA ARG A 122 -0.02 3.74 -5.98
C ARG A 122 -1.02 4.02 -4.85
N ALA A 123 -1.89 5.02 -5.02
CA ALA A 123 -2.92 5.36 -4.03
C ALA A 123 -3.96 4.24 -3.91
N VAL A 124 -4.32 3.88 -2.69
CA VAL A 124 -5.50 3.06 -2.41
C VAL A 124 -6.72 3.96 -2.51
N ILE A 125 -7.42 3.88 -3.63
CA ILE A 125 -8.55 4.76 -3.97
C ILE A 125 -9.91 4.20 -3.58
N GLY A 126 -9.99 2.88 -3.33
CA GLY A 126 -11.19 2.23 -2.84
C GLY A 126 -10.85 1.01 -2.00
N TRP A 127 -11.63 0.75 -0.99
CA TRP A 127 -11.48 -0.42 -0.14
C TRP A 127 -12.81 -0.78 0.55
N SER A 128 -12.93 -2.04 0.94
CA SER A 128 -14.06 -2.55 1.70
C SER A 128 -13.62 -3.70 2.60
N MET A 129 -14.28 -3.88 3.73
CA MET A 129 -14.00 -4.96 4.68
C MET A 129 -15.25 -5.73 5.06
N SER A 130 -15.15 -7.07 5.13
CA SER A 130 -16.25 -7.95 5.51
C SER A 130 -15.72 -9.20 6.22
N ASN A 131 -16.58 -9.84 7.01
CA ASN A 131 -16.33 -11.16 7.58
C ASN A 131 -16.56 -12.32 6.59
N ARG A 132 -16.97 -11.99 5.34
CA ARG A 132 -17.18 -12.95 4.25
C ARG A 132 -16.53 -12.46 2.97
N MET A 133 -15.85 -13.35 2.26
CA MET A 133 -15.24 -13.07 0.96
C MET A 133 -16.27 -13.28 -0.16
N THR A 134 -17.14 -12.30 -0.36
CA THR A 134 -18.22 -12.32 -1.37
C THR A 134 -17.89 -11.41 -2.56
N ALA A 135 -18.64 -11.55 -3.66
CA ALA A 135 -18.57 -10.62 -4.78
C ALA A 135 -18.91 -9.17 -4.36
N GLN A 136 -19.84 -9.01 -3.40
CA GLN A 136 -20.22 -7.70 -2.88
C GLN A 136 -19.04 -6.95 -2.27
N LEU A 137 -18.12 -7.65 -1.58
CA LEU A 137 -16.91 -7.05 -1.03
C LEU A 137 -16.04 -6.37 -2.11
N ALA A 138 -15.86 -7.03 -3.26
CA ALA A 138 -15.12 -6.46 -4.39
C ALA A 138 -15.89 -5.30 -5.05
N CYS A 139 -17.22 -5.44 -5.19
CA CYS A 139 -18.08 -4.39 -5.72
C CYS A 139 -18.07 -3.13 -4.85
N ASP A 140 -18.09 -3.27 -3.53
CA ASP A 140 -18.07 -2.13 -2.59
C ASP A 140 -16.74 -1.37 -2.68
N ALA A 141 -15.61 -2.08 -2.78
CA ALA A 141 -14.30 -1.46 -2.98
C ALA A 141 -14.24 -0.68 -4.31
N LEU A 142 -14.78 -1.27 -5.40
CA LEU A 142 -14.83 -0.61 -6.72
C LEU A 142 -15.77 0.59 -6.72
N ASN A 143 -16.93 0.51 -6.07
CA ASN A 143 -17.86 1.63 -5.94
C ASN A 143 -17.23 2.81 -5.17
N MET A 144 -16.49 2.54 -4.09
CA MET A 144 -15.75 3.59 -3.38
C MET A 144 -14.72 4.25 -4.29
N ALA A 145 -13.96 3.47 -5.07
CA ALA A 145 -12.97 3.99 -6.01
C ALA A 145 -13.62 4.88 -7.07
N LEU A 146 -14.72 4.42 -7.68
CA LEU A 146 -15.50 5.18 -8.66
C LEU A 146 -15.99 6.50 -8.09
N PHE A 147 -16.57 6.48 -6.89
CA PHE A 147 -17.06 7.69 -6.22
C PHE A 147 -15.94 8.69 -5.94
N ARG A 148 -14.82 8.24 -5.39
CA ARG A 148 -13.67 9.09 -5.09
C ARG A 148 -13.01 9.69 -6.32
N ARG A 149 -13.05 8.98 -7.45
CA ARG A 149 -12.44 9.41 -8.71
C ARG A 149 -13.40 10.09 -9.68
N GLY A 150 -14.65 10.37 -9.28
CA GLY A 150 -15.63 11.08 -10.11
C GLY A 150 -16.11 10.27 -11.31
N PHE A 151 -16.20 8.95 -11.17
CA PHE A 151 -16.72 8.02 -12.18
C PHE A 151 -15.99 8.09 -13.54
N PRO A 152 -14.67 7.90 -13.59
CA PRO A 152 -13.93 7.90 -14.84
C PRO A 152 -14.35 6.73 -15.72
N LYS A 153 -14.21 6.90 -17.05
CA LYS A 153 -14.52 5.88 -18.06
C LYS A 153 -13.26 5.32 -18.69
N ASN A 154 -13.38 4.14 -19.31
CA ASN A 154 -12.28 3.48 -20.03
C ASN A 154 -11.06 3.14 -19.17
N VAL A 155 -11.22 3.10 -17.83
CA VAL A 155 -10.18 2.67 -16.93
C VAL A 155 -10.00 1.16 -17.02
N ILE A 156 -8.78 0.69 -17.19
CA ILE A 156 -8.47 -0.74 -17.10
C ILE A 156 -8.49 -1.13 -15.63
N VAL A 157 -9.41 -2.02 -15.24
CA VAL A 157 -9.49 -2.57 -13.88
C VAL A 157 -8.99 -4.01 -13.92
N HIS A 158 -7.78 -4.20 -13.40
CA HIS A 158 -7.10 -5.50 -13.39
C HIS A 158 -7.26 -6.19 -12.03
N SER A 159 -7.47 -7.50 -12.05
CA SER A 159 -7.55 -8.34 -10.85
C SER A 159 -6.99 -9.74 -11.11
N ASP A 160 -6.88 -10.53 -10.05
CA ASP A 160 -6.72 -11.97 -10.20
C ASP A 160 -8.01 -12.61 -10.77
N ARG A 161 -7.98 -13.96 -10.95
CA ARG A 161 -9.15 -14.74 -11.42
C ARG A 161 -10.05 -15.21 -10.28
N GLY A 162 -10.04 -14.55 -9.13
CA GLY A 162 -10.93 -14.89 -8.02
C GLY A 162 -12.40 -14.86 -8.45
N SER A 163 -13.22 -15.80 -7.92
CA SER A 163 -14.64 -15.89 -8.25
C SER A 163 -15.42 -14.61 -8.00
N GLN A 164 -14.95 -13.77 -7.08
CA GLN A 164 -15.51 -12.46 -6.76
C GLN A 164 -15.47 -11.52 -7.96
N TYR A 165 -14.34 -11.46 -8.66
CA TYR A 165 -14.11 -10.63 -9.85
C TYR A 165 -14.74 -11.20 -11.12
N CYS A 166 -14.94 -12.53 -11.17
CA CYS A 166 -15.64 -13.22 -12.26
C CYS A 166 -17.17 -13.21 -12.10
N SER A 167 -17.71 -12.72 -10.99
CA SER A 167 -19.13 -12.70 -10.69
C SER A 167 -19.93 -11.80 -11.64
N HIS A 168 -21.22 -12.10 -11.84
CA HIS A 168 -22.14 -11.24 -12.61
C HIS A 168 -22.18 -9.83 -12.03
N ALA A 169 -22.36 -9.71 -10.71
CA ALA A 169 -22.47 -8.41 -10.05
C ALA A 169 -21.24 -7.51 -10.31
N TYR A 170 -20.04 -8.06 -10.29
CA TYR A 170 -18.82 -7.30 -10.55
C TYR A 170 -18.71 -6.90 -12.04
N ARG A 171 -19.04 -7.82 -12.96
CA ARG A 171 -19.03 -7.54 -14.41
C ARG A 171 -20.05 -6.48 -14.80
N ASP A 172 -21.28 -6.58 -14.25
CA ASP A 172 -22.35 -5.61 -14.47
C ASP A 172 -21.91 -4.20 -13.99
N LEU A 173 -21.17 -4.13 -12.87
CA LEU A 173 -20.63 -2.87 -12.37
C LEU A 173 -19.56 -2.30 -13.31
N ILE A 174 -18.66 -3.13 -13.81
CA ILE A 174 -17.65 -2.78 -14.82
C ILE A 174 -18.31 -2.22 -16.08
N GLU A 175 -19.30 -2.93 -16.62
CA GLU A 175 -20.03 -2.53 -17.83
C GLU A 175 -20.84 -1.23 -17.62
N LYS A 176 -21.60 -1.16 -16.53
CA LYS A 176 -22.40 0.02 -16.15
C LYS A 176 -21.59 1.31 -16.14
N HIS A 177 -20.35 1.24 -15.64
CA HIS A 177 -19.48 2.41 -15.53
C HIS A 177 -18.49 2.54 -16.70
N GLN A 178 -18.66 1.75 -17.78
CA GLN A 178 -17.81 1.80 -18.97
C GLN A 178 -16.32 1.61 -18.65
N LEU A 179 -16.02 0.70 -17.73
CA LEU A 179 -14.67 0.29 -17.38
C LEU A 179 -14.25 -0.89 -18.28
N ILE A 180 -12.96 -1.20 -18.28
CA ILE A 180 -12.38 -2.29 -19.06
C ILE A 180 -11.82 -3.33 -18.10
N GLN A 181 -12.45 -4.51 -18.06
CA GLN A 181 -11.99 -5.59 -17.19
C GLN A 181 -10.74 -6.25 -17.76
N SER A 182 -9.77 -6.49 -16.89
CA SER A 182 -8.54 -7.24 -17.20
C SER A 182 -8.26 -8.23 -16.07
N MET A 183 -7.75 -9.43 -16.40
CA MET A 183 -7.45 -10.46 -15.40
C MET A 183 -6.08 -11.06 -15.62
N SER A 184 -5.38 -11.39 -14.53
CA SER A 184 -4.06 -12.05 -14.56
C SER A 184 -4.13 -13.40 -15.29
N ARG A 185 -2.99 -13.89 -15.78
CA ARG A 185 -2.88 -15.26 -16.33
C ARG A 185 -2.99 -16.29 -15.19
N LYS A 186 -3.44 -17.50 -15.50
CA LYS A 186 -3.50 -18.59 -14.51
C LYS A 186 -2.08 -18.84 -13.96
N ALA A 187 -1.96 -18.89 -12.64
CA ALA A 187 -0.70 -19.10 -11.91
C ALA A 187 0.42 -18.04 -12.15
N CYS A 188 0.07 -16.83 -12.59
CA CYS A 188 1.02 -15.73 -12.74
C CYS A 188 0.83 -14.70 -11.61
N CYS A 189 1.54 -14.89 -10.50
CA CYS A 189 1.49 -13.96 -9.36
C CYS A 189 2.05 -12.56 -9.67
N TRP A 190 2.94 -12.45 -10.66
CA TRP A 190 3.54 -11.17 -11.04
C TRP A 190 2.55 -10.15 -11.61
N ASP A 191 1.41 -10.60 -12.11
CA ASP A 191 0.41 -9.73 -12.73
C ASP A 191 -0.32 -8.85 -11.69
N ASN A 192 -0.22 -9.17 -10.38
CA ASN A 192 -0.85 -8.40 -9.29
C ASN A 192 0.15 -7.85 -8.24
N ALA A 193 1.42 -7.73 -8.61
CA ALA A 193 2.52 -7.38 -7.71
C ALA A 193 2.30 -6.06 -6.93
N CYS A 194 1.54 -5.11 -7.49
CA CYS A 194 1.28 -3.83 -6.82
C CYS A 194 0.35 -3.98 -5.61
N ALA A 195 -0.71 -4.77 -5.73
CA ALA A 195 -1.61 -5.05 -4.62
C ALA A 195 -0.94 -5.95 -3.57
N GLU A 196 -0.16 -6.94 -4.01
CA GLU A 196 0.65 -7.78 -3.11
C GLU A 196 1.64 -6.95 -2.28
N SER A 197 2.30 -5.97 -2.92
CA SER A 197 3.22 -5.04 -2.25
C SER A 197 2.51 -4.16 -1.22
N PHE A 198 1.30 -3.70 -1.53
CA PHE A 198 0.46 -2.96 -0.57
C PHE A 198 0.10 -3.83 0.63
N PHE A 199 -0.45 -5.03 0.40
CA PHE A 199 -0.83 -5.94 1.49
C PHE A 199 0.36 -6.36 2.35
N HIS A 200 1.51 -6.57 1.71
CA HIS A 200 2.75 -6.82 2.45
C HIS A 200 3.06 -5.65 3.39
N SER A 201 3.03 -4.42 2.90
CA SER A 201 3.30 -3.22 3.69
C SER A 201 2.29 -3.07 4.83
N LEU A 202 0.99 -3.22 4.57
CA LEU A 202 -0.06 -3.18 5.59
C LEU A 202 0.19 -4.21 6.71
N LYS A 203 0.42 -5.46 6.33
CA LYS A 203 0.62 -6.55 7.29
C LYS A 203 1.86 -6.34 8.16
N VAL A 204 2.96 -5.89 7.56
CA VAL A 204 4.22 -5.66 8.28
C VAL A 204 4.17 -4.41 9.14
N GLU A 205 3.68 -3.31 8.56
CA GLU A 205 3.79 -1.99 9.18
C GLU A 205 2.69 -1.73 10.23
N ALA A 206 1.51 -2.39 10.13
CA ALA A 206 0.37 -2.10 10.99
C ALA A 206 -0.18 -3.29 11.80
N ILE A 207 0.17 -4.54 11.45
CA ILE A 207 -0.52 -5.70 12.04
C ILE A 207 0.46 -6.68 12.71
N GLN A 208 1.55 -7.05 12.04
CA GLN A 208 2.40 -8.18 12.40
C GLN A 208 3.02 -8.10 13.81
N TYR A 209 3.27 -6.89 14.30
CA TYR A 209 3.92 -6.63 15.59
C TYR A 209 2.95 -6.21 16.69
N GLU A 210 1.67 -6.18 16.38
CA GLU A 210 0.62 -5.85 17.32
C GLU A 210 -0.01 -7.13 17.93
N PRO A 211 -0.59 -7.06 19.13
CA PRO A 211 -1.41 -8.14 19.67
C PRO A 211 -2.54 -8.50 18.72
N ILE A 212 -3.06 -9.75 18.83
CA ILE A 212 -4.21 -10.15 18.03
C ILE A 212 -5.40 -9.25 18.34
N MET A 213 -5.96 -8.61 17.31
CA MET A 213 -7.06 -7.65 17.41
C MET A 213 -8.41 -8.34 17.20
N ASP A 214 -9.48 -7.78 17.76
CA ASP A 214 -10.84 -8.08 17.33
C ASP A 214 -11.12 -7.44 15.94
N ARG A 215 -12.28 -7.74 15.35
CA ARG A 215 -12.61 -7.22 14.01
C ARG A 215 -12.76 -5.71 13.96
N GLU A 216 -13.30 -5.11 15.00
CA GLU A 216 -13.52 -3.67 15.04
C GLU A 216 -12.20 -2.91 15.16
N THR A 217 -11.32 -3.32 16.05
CA THR A 217 -9.97 -2.78 16.17
C THR A 217 -9.17 -2.97 14.87
N MET A 218 -9.29 -4.15 14.24
CA MET A 218 -8.63 -4.40 12.95
C MET A 218 -9.15 -3.47 11.85
N LYS A 219 -10.46 -3.21 11.79
CA LYS A 219 -11.03 -2.26 10.82
C LYS A 219 -10.50 -0.85 11.03
N GLN A 220 -10.43 -0.38 12.27
CA GLN A 220 -9.88 0.93 12.61
C GLN A 220 -8.40 1.03 12.22
N THR A 221 -7.61 0.00 12.53
CA THR A 221 -6.18 -0.09 12.17
C THR A 221 -5.99 -0.02 10.65
N VAL A 222 -6.78 -0.77 9.89
CA VAL A 222 -6.71 -0.77 8.41
C VAL A 222 -7.14 0.58 7.85
N PHE A 223 -8.22 1.17 8.37
CA PHE A 223 -8.69 2.51 7.98
C PHE A 223 -7.58 3.55 8.20
N GLU A 224 -7.03 3.61 9.41
CA GLU A 224 -5.96 4.56 9.74
C GLU A 224 -4.72 4.36 8.87
N TYR A 225 -4.35 3.08 8.63
CA TYR A 225 -3.21 2.79 7.79
C TYR A 225 -3.43 3.26 6.35
N ILE A 226 -4.59 3.01 5.74
CA ILE A 226 -4.86 3.40 4.35
C ILE A 226 -4.98 4.92 4.22
N GLU A 227 -5.84 5.54 5.06
CA GLU A 227 -6.25 6.92 4.85
C GLU A 227 -5.25 7.94 5.41
N VAL A 228 -4.54 7.59 6.47
CA VAL A 228 -3.61 8.51 7.13
C VAL A 228 -2.16 8.16 6.79
N ASP A 229 -1.78 6.89 6.98
CA ASP A 229 -0.38 6.52 6.86
C ASP A 229 0.01 6.28 5.39
N TYR A 230 -0.65 5.34 4.69
CA TYR A 230 -0.22 4.88 3.37
C TYR A 230 -0.39 5.95 2.29
N ASN A 231 -1.59 6.50 2.16
CA ASN A 231 -1.88 7.46 1.11
C ASN A 231 -1.22 8.82 1.34
N LYS A 232 -1.18 9.31 2.59
CA LYS A 232 -0.75 10.69 2.89
C LYS A 232 0.71 10.83 3.28
N THR A 233 1.25 9.88 4.04
CA THR A 233 2.58 10.07 4.65
C THR A 233 3.63 9.05 4.22
N ARG A 234 3.21 7.82 3.85
CA ARG A 234 4.15 6.76 3.52
C ARG A 234 4.91 7.04 2.24
N ARG A 235 6.23 7.13 2.34
CA ARG A 235 7.11 7.37 1.19
C ARG A 235 7.30 6.12 0.33
N HIS A 236 7.17 6.28 -0.98
CA HIS A 236 7.35 5.22 -1.96
C HIS A 236 8.58 5.49 -2.83
N SER A 237 9.52 4.55 -2.86
CA SER A 237 10.73 4.68 -3.69
C SER A 237 10.43 4.77 -5.19
N SER A 238 9.37 4.09 -5.67
CA SER A 238 8.90 4.17 -7.05
C SER A 238 8.29 5.52 -7.43
N LEU A 239 7.93 6.36 -6.45
CA LEU A 239 7.38 7.69 -6.63
C LEU A 239 8.38 8.80 -6.26
N GLY A 240 9.68 8.51 -6.33
CA GLY A 240 10.71 9.46 -5.90
C GLY A 240 10.63 9.81 -4.41
N TYR A 241 10.21 8.86 -3.59
CA TYR A 241 9.99 9.03 -2.14
C TYR A 241 8.87 10.02 -1.77
N LEU A 242 7.97 10.34 -2.67
CA LEU A 242 6.72 11.00 -2.33
C LEU A 242 5.69 9.99 -1.80
N SER A 243 4.72 10.47 -1.03
CA SER A 243 3.51 9.71 -0.73
C SER A 243 2.59 9.69 -1.96
N PRO A 244 1.65 8.73 -2.07
CA PRO A 244 0.68 8.70 -3.16
C PRO A 244 -0.04 10.03 -3.39
N GLU A 245 -0.55 10.66 -2.34
CA GLU A 245 -1.27 11.94 -2.41
C GLU A 245 -0.35 13.08 -2.85
N ASN A 246 0.85 13.20 -2.27
CA ASN A 246 1.81 14.23 -2.65
C ASN A 246 2.33 14.03 -4.08
N PHE A 247 2.41 12.80 -4.56
CA PHE A 247 2.75 12.50 -5.94
C PHE A 247 1.67 13.00 -6.91
N GLU A 248 0.39 12.74 -6.62
CA GLU A 248 -0.72 13.26 -7.43
C GLU A 248 -0.74 14.79 -7.41
N LEU A 249 -0.67 15.43 -6.24
CA LEU A 249 -0.66 16.88 -6.10
C LEU A 249 0.46 17.54 -6.92
N LYS A 250 1.66 16.98 -6.86
CA LYS A 250 2.82 17.53 -7.60
C LYS A 250 2.68 17.43 -9.12
N ASN A 251 1.96 16.40 -9.61
CA ASN A 251 1.83 16.12 -11.04
C ASN A 251 0.45 16.50 -11.62
N SER A 252 -0.41 17.12 -10.82
CA SER A 252 -1.74 17.64 -11.25
C SER A 252 -1.70 19.09 -11.73
N ALA A 253 -0.51 19.71 -11.77
CA ALA A 253 -0.30 21.11 -12.16
C ALA A 253 0.00 21.25 -13.65
#